data_caf846ccfdd9376c7ff25945bf6d8470
#
_entry.id   caf846ccfdd9376c7ff25945bf6d8470
#
_cell.length_a   1.000
_cell.length_b   1.000
_cell.length_c   1.000
_cell.angle_alpha   90.00
_cell.angle_beta   90.00
_cell.angle_gamma   90.00
#
_symmetry.space_group_name_H-M   'P 1'
#
loop_
_entity.id
_entity.type
_entity.pdbx_description
1 polymer ?
#
loop_
_entity_poly.entity_id
_entity_poly.type
_entity_poly.pdbx_seq_one_letter_code
_entity_poly.pdbx_strand_id
1 'polypeptide(L)'
;MAHEIGHAVGLKHTHNLINKPKQKQHTLQISIMSYRSERYSGGDFGTFDPTTPLLLDIAALQHLYGANMNTRTGDTVYGFNSNSEREFLSANVASDKLIFCVWDAGGIDTFDFSGYSENQTINLQEMSFSDVGGLMGNISIAADVVIENAIGGNGDDKLYGNEADNILTGGAGADQLWGNGGNNIFRYNRTSESISTRPDTLHDFKSDKDKIDLSPILFGSSGIALVDRFSSSDQTEIIQKYHELRDITYLMIDFDNNVHETDMIISLIGKHQLTTNNFIVSPQLTA
;
A
#
# COMPACT_ATOMS: atom_id res chain seq x y z
N MET A 1 -26.90 -3.88 12.17
CA MET A 1 -27.69 -4.08 10.90
C MET A 1 -27.05 -5.09 9.97
N ALA A 2 -25.78 -4.97 9.54
CA ALA A 2 -25.13 -5.95 8.62
C ALA A 2 -25.09 -7.37 9.18
N HIS A 3 -24.88 -7.57 10.50
CA HIS A 3 -24.94 -8.86 11.19
C HIS A 3 -26.30 -9.56 10.98
N GLU A 4 -27.41 -8.84 11.19
CA GLU A 4 -28.77 -9.39 11.02
C GLU A 4 -29.09 -9.70 9.55
N ILE A 5 -28.57 -8.89 8.63
CA ILE A 5 -28.66 -9.19 7.19
C ILE A 5 -27.88 -10.49 6.89
N GLY A 6 -26.71 -10.68 7.52
CA GLY A 6 -25.97 -11.92 7.44
C GLY A 6 -26.81 -13.15 7.79
N HIS A 7 -27.56 -13.09 8.89
CA HIS A 7 -28.51 -14.15 9.24
C HIS A 7 -29.62 -14.34 8.20
N ALA A 8 -30.18 -13.26 7.68
CA ALA A 8 -31.24 -13.32 6.69
C ALA A 8 -30.79 -13.98 5.36
N VAL A 9 -29.50 -13.86 5.02
CA VAL A 9 -28.90 -14.53 3.82
C VAL A 9 -28.23 -15.86 4.16
N GLY A 10 -28.48 -16.44 5.34
CA GLY A 10 -28.08 -17.81 5.69
C GLY A 10 -26.77 -17.96 6.47
N LEU A 11 -26.09 -16.87 6.82
CA LEU A 11 -24.88 -16.94 7.66
C LEU A 11 -25.24 -17.28 9.11
N LYS A 12 -24.37 -18.00 9.78
CA LYS A 12 -24.48 -18.37 11.19
C LYS A 12 -23.35 -17.75 12.01
N HIS A 13 -23.55 -17.64 13.32
CA HIS A 13 -22.48 -17.20 14.21
C HIS A 13 -21.24 -18.09 14.07
N THR A 14 -20.12 -17.51 13.71
CA THR A 14 -18.87 -18.23 13.48
C THR A 14 -18.29 -18.82 14.77
N HIS A 15 -18.46 -18.16 15.91
CA HIS A 15 -17.98 -18.61 17.21
C HIS A 15 -18.69 -19.86 17.76
N ASN A 16 -19.86 -20.22 17.23
CA ASN A 16 -20.63 -21.41 17.61
C ASN A 16 -20.27 -22.66 16.79
N LEU A 17 -19.51 -22.51 15.72
CA LEU A 17 -19.21 -23.59 14.78
C LEU A 17 -18.09 -24.55 15.28
N ILE A 18 -17.50 -24.32 16.47
CA ILE A 18 -16.32 -25.05 16.90
C ILE A 18 -16.37 -25.48 18.36
N ASN A 19 -16.28 -26.81 18.53
CA ASN A 19 -15.98 -27.46 19.81
C ASN A 19 -14.51 -27.35 20.28
N LYS A 20 -13.70 -26.41 19.70
CA LYS A 20 -12.29 -26.24 20.03
C LYS A 20 -11.96 -24.79 20.34
N PRO A 21 -11.53 -24.46 21.57
CA PRO A 21 -11.36 -23.07 22.04
C PRO A 21 -10.16 -22.30 21.49
N LYS A 22 -9.44 -22.78 20.48
CA LYS A 22 -8.15 -22.22 20.03
C LYS A 22 -8.05 -21.79 18.58
N GLN A 23 -9.14 -21.72 17.82
CA GLN A 23 -9.01 -21.24 16.44
C GLN A 23 -9.14 -19.71 16.40
N LYS A 24 -8.03 -19.06 16.05
CA LYS A 24 -7.94 -17.60 15.80
C LYS A 24 -8.89 -17.11 14.69
N GLN A 25 -9.53 -18.02 13.97
CA GLN A 25 -10.28 -17.77 12.72
C GLN A 25 -11.77 -17.42 12.93
N HIS A 26 -12.23 -17.18 14.17
CA HIS A 26 -13.65 -16.93 14.43
C HIS A 26 -13.85 -15.70 15.31
N THR A 27 -13.20 -14.62 14.93
CA THR A 27 -13.24 -13.34 15.62
C THR A 27 -13.94 -12.28 14.75
N LEU A 28 -14.25 -11.16 15.36
CA LEU A 28 -14.80 -9.98 14.68
C LEU A 28 -13.83 -9.42 13.61
N GLN A 29 -12.54 -9.72 13.65
CA GLN A 29 -11.60 -9.35 12.59
C GLN A 29 -11.93 -10.01 11.25
N ILE A 30 -12.49 -11.22 11.28
CA ILE A 30 -12.63 -12.07 10.10
C ILE A 30 -14.08 -12.19 9.66
N SER A 31 -15.02 -12.03 10.58
CA SER A 31 -16.46 -12.18 10.31
C SER A 31 -17.29 -11.28 11.22
N ILE A 32 -18.17 -10.49 10.61
CA ILE A 32 -19.16 -9.69 11.33
C ILE A 32 -20.17 -10.58 12.10
N MET A 33 -20.24 -11.87 11.77
CA MET A 33 -21.10 -12.85 12.45
C MET A 33 -20.51 -13.36 13.77
N SER A 34 -19.32 -12.88 14.17
CA SER A 34 -18.69 -13.23 15.44
C SER A 34 -19.02 -12.23 16.54
N TYR A 35 -19.22 -12.74 17.77
CA TYR A 35 -19.24 -11.95 19.01
C TYR A 35 -17.90 -12.01 19.75
N ARG A 36 -16.91 -12.69 19.17
CA ARG A 36 -15.58 -12.77 19.76
C ARG A 36 -14.73 -11.62 19.24
N SER A 37 -14.13 -10.86 20.16
CA SER A 37 -13.30 -9.71 19.80
C SER A 37 -12.19 -10.06 18.82
N GLU A 38 -11.90 -9.14 17.91
CA GLU A 38 -10.81 -9.14 16.93
C GLU A 38 -9.43 -9.32 17.58
N ARG A 39 -9.26 -8.86 18.82
CA ARG A 39 -8.00 -8.97 19.60
C ARG A 39 -7.52 -10.41 19.78
N TYR A 40 -8.42 -11.37 19.77
CA TYR A 40 -8.04 -12.79 19.84
C TYR A 40 -7.37 -13.32 18.56
N SER A 41 -7.48 -12.61 17.43
CA SER A 41 -6.79 -12.93 16.19
C SER A 41 -5.64 -11.97 15.85
N GLY A 42 -5.45 -10.92 16.63
CA GLY A 42 -4.38 -9.94 16.49
C GLY A 42 -4.84 -8.60 15.93
N GLY A 43 -6.14 -8.42 15.67
CA GLY A 43 -6.72 -7.12 15.34
C GLY A 43 -6.86 -6.21 16.55
N ASP A 44 -6.98 -4.93 16.32
CA ASP A 44 -7.43 -3.94 17.31
C ASP A 44 -8.20 -2.83 16.60
N PHE A 45 -9.51 -2.84 16.78
CA PHE A 45 -10.42 -1.86 16.18
C PHE A 45 -10.73 -0.70 17.14
N GLY A 46 -10.02 -0.62 18.27
CA GLY A 46 -10.27 0.40 19.30
C GLY A 46 -11.68 0.26 19.90
N THR A 47 -12.52 1.25 19.63
CA THR A 47 -13.93 1.26 20.05
C THR A 47 -14.90 1.16 18.87
N PHE A 48 -14.40 0.82 17.69
CA PHE A 48 -15.19 0.77 16.46
C PHE A 48 -15.58 -0.68 16.13
N ASP A 49 -16.75 -0.82 15.53
CA ASP A 49 -17.26 -2.11 15.06
C ASP A 49 -17.33 -2.13 13.52
N PRO A 50 -17.08 -3.27 12.88
CA PRO A 50 -17.29 -3.40 11.44
C PRO A 50 -18.77 -3.24 11.08
N THR A 51 -19.04 -2.54 10.00
CA THR A 51 -20.40 -2.27 9.50
C THR A 51 -20.71 -3.06 8.22
N THR A 52 -19.77 -3.84 7.73
CA THR A 52 -19.84 -4.56 6.46
C THR A 52 -19.45 -6.03 6.64
N PRO A 53 -19.81 -6.91 5.69
CA PRO A 53 -19.27 -8.25 5.64
C PRO A 53 -17.74 -8.22 5.59
N LEU A 54 -17.11 -9.14 6.29
CA LEU A 54 -15.66 -9.30 6.36
C LEU A 54 -15.22 -10.57 5.61
N LEU A 55 -13.96 -10.94 5.73
CA LEU A 55 -13.28 -11.93 4.91
C LEU A 55 -14.04 -13.27 4.79
N LEU A 56 -14.43 -13.87 5.93
CA LEU A 56 -15.19 -15.14 5.91
C LEU A 56 -16.65 -14.96 5.49
N ASP A 57 -17.24 -13.80 5.75
CA ASP A 57 -18.61 -13.54 5.34
C ASP A 57 -18.71 -13.46 3.84
N ILE A 58 -17.75 -12.77 3.18
CA ILE A 58 -17.66 -12.67 1.73
C ILE A 58 -17.44 -14.06 1.14
N ALA A 59 -16.48 -14.83 1.64
CA ALA A 59 -16.21 -16.18 1.17
C ALA A 59 -17.43 -17.11 1.32
N ALA A 60 -18.17 -17.03 2.43
CA ALA A 60 -19.36 -17.82 2.66
C ALA A 60 -20.51 -17.42 1.72
N LEU A 61 -20.71 -16.12 1.51
CA LEU A 61 -21.74 -15.62 0.58
C LEU A 61 -21.42 -16.02 -0.87
N GLN A 62 -20.16 -15.93 -1.28
CA GLN A 62 -19.71 -16.39 -2.61
C GLN A 62 -19.90 -17.90 -2.79
N HIS A 63 -19.63 -18.69 -1.75
CA HIS A 63 -19.89 -20.13 -1.78
C HIS A 63 -21.38 -20.46 -1.94
N LEU A 64 -22.27 -19.70 -1.27
CA LEU A 64 -23.71 -19.94 -1.30
C LEU A 64 -24.38 -19.46 -2.59
N TYR A 65 -23.95 -18.32 -3.12
CA TYR A 65 -24.65 -17.59 -4.18
C TYR A 65 -23.82 -17.34 -5.44
N GLY A 66 -22.54 -17.69 -5.44
CA GLY A 66 -21.59 -17.31 -6.48
C GLY A 66 -21.01 -15.90 -6.25
N ALA A 67 -19.83 -15.66 -6.77
CA ALA A 67 -19.21 -14.36 -6.75
C ALA A 67 -19.92 -13.40 -7.72
N ASN A 68 -20.19 -12.16 -7.29
CA ASN A 68 -20.73 -11.14 -8.19
C ASN A 68 -19.59 -10.47 -8.96
N MET A 69 -19.34 -10.97 -10.18
CA MET A 69 -18.28 -10.49 -11.07
C MET A 69 -18.62 -9.17 -11.78
N ASN A 70 -19.73 -8.51 -11.42
CA ASN A 70 -20.08 -7.17 -11.90
C ASN A 70 -19.83 -6.08 -10.83
N THR A 71 -19.18 -6.45 -9.72
CA THR A 71 -18.89 -5.51 -8.65
C THR A 71 -17.59 -4.79 -8.92
N ARG A 72 -17.63 -3.45 -9.12
CA ARG A 72 -16.45 -2.60 -9.29
C ARG A 72 -15.44 -3.19 -10.29
N THR A 73 -15.83 -3.27 -11.56
CA THR A 73 -15.02 -3.83 -12.65
C THR A 73 -14.11 -2.81 -13.32
N GLY A 74 -14.12 -1.59 -12.88
CA GLY A 74 -13.24 -0.50 -13.34
C GLY A 74 -12.34 -0.05 -12.19
N ASP A 75 -11.39 0.81 -12.49
CA ASP A 75 -10.39 1.29 -11.55
C ASP A 75 -11.03 1.95 -10.32
N THR A 76 -10.85 1.32 -9.16
CA THR A 76 -11.46 1.75 -7.90
C THR A 76 -10.40 2.26 -6.92
N VAL A 77 -10.68 3.37 -6.28
CA VAL A 77 -9.89 3.91 -5.18
C VAL A 77 -10.62 3.70 -3.87
N TYR A 78 -9.95 3.09 -2.91
CA TYR A 78 -10.44 2.81 -1.56
C TYR A 78 -9.71 3.67 -0.54
N GLY A 79 -10.39 4.22 0.44
CA GLY A 79 -9.83 5.11 1.44
C GLY A 79 -10.03 6.58 1.08
N PHE A 80 -8.97 7.37 1.06
CA PHE A 80 -9.06 8.77 0.61
C PHE A 80 -9.22 8.86 -0.92
N ASN A 81 -9.77 9.97 -1.38
CA ASN A 81 -10.05 10.19 -2.81
C ASN A 81 -10.91 9.09 -3.47
N SER A 82 -11.69 8.39 -2.68
CA SER A 82 -12.46 7.22 -3.09
C SER A 82 -13.50 7.55 -4.16
N ASN A 83 -13.55 6.71 -5.19
CA ASN A 83 -14.62 6.68 -6.19
C ASN A 83 -15.53 5.42 -6.04
N SER A 84 -15.40 4.68 -4.93
CA SER A 84 -16.14 3.45 -4.69
C SER A 84 -17.67 3.64 -4.51
N GLU A 85 -18.12 4.89 -4.37
CA GLU A 85 -19.51 5.28 -4.09
C GLU A 85 -20.09 4.61 -2.82
N ARG A 86 -19.21 4.25 -1.87
CA ARG A 86 -19.58 3.60 -0.61
C ARG A 86 -18.87 4.29 0.55
N GLU A 87 -19.65 4.86 1.45
CA GLU A 87 -19.14 5.58 2.62
C GLU A 87 -18.19 4.70 3.47
N PHE A 88 -18.53 3.44 3.67
CA PHE A 88 -17.74 2.52 4.49
C PHE A 88 -16.40 2.08 3.83
N LEU A 89 -16.17 2.39 2.56
CA LEU A 89 -14.92 2.18 1.83
C LEU A 89 -14.13 3.49 1.65
N SER A 90 -14.63 4.61 2.18
CA SER A 90 -14.13 5.95 1.91
C SER A 90 -13.75 6.67 3.20
N ALA A 91 -12.60 7.35 3.21
CA ALA A 91 -12.20 8.29 4.24
C ALA A 91 -12.15 9.71 3.66
N ASN A 92 -12.59 10.70 4.42
CA ASN A 92 -12.56 12.11 4.04
C ASN A 92 -11.61 12.91 4.93
N VAL A 93 -11.42 12.47 6.16
CA VAL A 93 -10.56 13.10 7.17
C VAL A 93 -9.79 12.05 7.96
N ALA A 94 -8.65 12.41 8.53
CA ALA A 94 -7.77 11.48 9.27
C ALA A 94 -8.43 10.83 10.50
N SER A 95 -9.53 11.39 10.99
CA SER A 95 -10.30 10.80 12.09
C SER A 95 -11.23 9.68 11.65
N ASP A 96 -11.50 9.52 10.37
CA ASP A 96 -12.36 8.45 9.87
C ASP A 96 -11.67 7.11 10.07
N LYS A 97 -12.35 6.15 10.67
CA LYS A 97 -11.80 4.83 10.98
C LYS A 97 -12.47 3.79 10.09
N LEU A 98 -11.70 3.25 9.19
CA LEU A 98 -12.18 2.28 8.20
C LEU A 98 -12.00 0.85 8.74
N ILE A 99 -13.03 0.02 8.62
CA ILE A 99 -12.96 -1.42 8.89
C ILE A 99 -13.75 -2.13 7.79
N PHE A 100 -13.05 -2.75 6.84
CA PHE A 100 -13.72 -3.41 5.73
C PHE A 100 -12.88 -4.55 5.12
N CYS A 101 -13.55 -5.38 4.33
CA CYS A 101 -12.92 -6.32 3.42
C CYS A 101 -13.29 -5.94 1.99
N VAL A 102 -12.30 -5.83 1.10
CA VAL A 102 -12.55 -5.54 -0.32
C VAL A 102 -12.97 -6.82 -1.03
N TRP A 103 -14.08 -6.75 -1.77
CA TRP A 103 -14.40 -7.58 -2.90
C TRP A 103 -14.48 -6.69 -4.13
N ASP A 104 -13.60 -6.93 -5.08
CA ASP A 104 -13.52 -6.26 -6.36
C ASP A 104 -13.40 -7.30 -7.48
N ALA A 105 -14.03 -7.05 -8.61
CA ALA A 105 -14.07 -8.00 -9.71
C ALA A 105 -13.12 -7.65 -10.85
N GLY A 106 -12.34 -6.59 -10.71
CA GLY A 106 -11.28 -6.18 -11.64
C GLY A 106 -11.23 -4.69 -11.91
N GLY A 107 -10.17 -4.27 -12.50
CA GLY A 107 -9.74 -2.90 -12.71
C GLY A 107 -8.27 -2.78 -12.40
N ILE A 108 -7.76 -1.57 -12.27
CA ILE A 108 -6.48 -1.23 -11.65
C ILE A 108 -6.80 -0.45 -10.39
N ASP A 109 -6.73 -1.12 -9.25
CA ASP A 109 -7.30 -0.65 -8.00
C ASP A 109 -6.25 -0.05 -7.07
N THR A 110 -6.66 0.90 -6.24
CA THR A 110 -5.76 1.63 -5.36
C THR A 110 -6.25 1.66 -3.91
N PHE A 111 -5.39 1.28 -2.97
CA PHE A 111 -5.53 1.63 -1.57
C PHE A 111 -4.88 2.99 -1.34
N ASP A 112 -5.69 4.03 -1.15
CA ASP A 112 -5.24 5.37 -0.82
C ASP A 112 -5.48 5.65 0.67
N PHE A 113 -4.41 5.58 1.46
CA PHE A 113 -4.43 5.90 2.88
C PHE A 113 -3.57 7.13 3.20
N SER A 114 -3.39 8.00 2.19
CA SER A 114 -2.52 9.17 2.24
C SER A 114 -2.90 10.23 3.27
N GLY A 115 -4.15 10.25 3.72
CA GLY A 115 -4.63 11.22 4.70
C GLY A 115 -4.33 10.87 6.16
N TYR A 116 -3.78 9.69 6.45
CA TYR A 116 -3.40 9.30 7.80
C TYR A 116 -1.97 9.73 8.16
N SER A 117 -1.72 9.91 9.46
CA SER A 117 -0.40 10.29 9.98
C SER A 117 0.22 9.26 10.93
N GLU A 118 -0.53 8.23 11.29
CA GLU A 118 -0.03 7.07 12.04
C GLU A 118 0.78 6.17 11.12
N ASN A 119 1.76 5.46 11.68
CA ASN A 119 2.50 4.43 10.95
C ASN A 119 1.53 3.34 10.50
N GLN A 120 1.57 2.97 9.24
CA GLN A 120 0.66 2.00 8.64
C GLN A 120 1.42 0.76 8.17
N THR A 121 0.70 -0.34 8.05
CA THR A 121 1.14 -1.53 7.34
C THR A 121 0.11 -1.84 6.26
N ILE A 122 0.44 -1.58 5.01
CA ILE A 122 -0.45 -1.78 3.86
C ILE A 122 0.03 -3.02 3.11
N ASN A 123 -0.83 -4.04 3.00
CA ASN A 123 -0.50 -5.30 2.35
C ASN A 123 -1.51 -5.59 1.23
N LEU A 124 -1.03 -5.63 -0.01
CA LEU A 124 -1.83 -5.82 -1.21
C LEU A 124 -2.06 -7.30 -1.57
N GLN A 125 -1.52 -8.24 -0.81
CA GLN A 125 -1.74 -9.67 -1.05
C GLN A 125 -3.19 -10.04 -0.72
N GLU A 126 -3.78 -10.88 -1.54
CA GLU A 126 -5.11 -11.45 -1.25
C GLU A 126 -5.10 -12.17 0.11
N MET A 127 -6.24 -12.23 0.78
CA MET A 127 -6.43 -12.86 2.08
C MET A 127 -5.56 -12.27 3.20
N SER A 128 -4.88 -11.13 2.96
CA SER A 128 -4.06 -10.42 3.94
C SER A 128 -4.84 -9.37 4.71
N PHE A 129 -4.20 -8.86 5.76
CA PHE A 129 -4.68 -7.75 6.58
C PHE A 129 -3.70 -6.58 6.53
N SER A 130 -4.24 -5.38 6.60
CA SER A 130 -3.52 -4.12 6.74
C SER A 130 -3.88 -3.43 8.05
N ASP A 131 -2.92 -2.67 8.59
CA ASP A 131 -3.06 -1.80 9.77
C ASP A 131 -3.15 -0.36 9.28
N VAL A 132 -4.29 0.28 9.40
CA VAL A 132 -4.56 1.58 8.77
C VAL A 132 -5.22 2.54 9.73
N GLY A 133 -4.78 3.81 9.71
CA GLY A 133 -5.39 4.88 10.49
C GLY A 133 -5.35 4.65 12.02
N GLY A 134 -4.27 4.00 12.51
CA GLY A 134 -4.06 3.70 13.93
C GLY A 134 -4.85 2.51 14.45
N LEU A 135 -5.55 1.76 13.59
CA LEU A 135 -6.15 0.47 13.90
C LEU A 135 -5.24 -0.67 13.45
N MET A 136 -5.51 -1.90 13.90
CA MET A 136 -4.73 -3.09 13.55
C MET A 136 -5.61 -4.15 12.89
N GLY A 137 -5.17 -4.65 11.72
CA GLY A 137 -5.86 -5.71 10.99
C GLY A 137 -7.29 -5.32 10.55
N ASN A 138 -7.50 -4.05 10.30
CA ASN A 138 -8.82 -3.45 10.05
C ASN A 138 -9.23 -3.44 8.58
N ILE A 139 -8.27 -3.53 7.66
CA ILE A 139 -8.54 -3.64 6.22
C ILE A 139 -8.09 -5.03 5.77
N SER A 140 -8.90 -5.67 4.93
CA SER A 140 -8.52 -6.96 4.34
C SER A 140 -8.96 -7.06 2.87
N ILE A 141 -8.36 -7.99 2.16
CA ILE A 141 -8.61 -8.27 0.74
C ILE A 141 -9.20 -9.67 0.65
N ALA A 142 -10.34 -9.83 -0.02
CA ALA A 142 -10.96 -11.13 -0.22
C ALA A 142 -10.11 -12.01 -1.15
N ALA A 143 -10.40 -13.31 -1.17
CA ALA A 143 -9.76 -14.23 -2.11
C ALA A 143 -10.08 -13.86 -3.56
N ASP A 144 -9.15 -14.13 -4.46
CA ASP A 144 -9.24 -13.84 -5.90
C ASP A 144 -9.40 -12.34 -6.24
N VAL A 145 -9.03 -11.43 -5.33
CA VAL A 145 -9.00 -9.98 -5.56
C VAL A 145 -7.56 -9.52 -5.69
N VAL A 146 -7.29 -8.72 -6.69
CA VAL A 146 -6.00 -8.05 -6.91
C VAL A 146 -6.20 -6.56 -6.67
N ILE A 147 -5.34 -5.95 -5.87
CA ILE A 147 -5.21 -4.50 -5.71
C ILE A 147 -3.80 -4.15 -6.14
N GLU A 148 -3.66 -3.28 -7.14
CA GLU A 148 -2.37 -3.02 -7.78
C GLU A 148 -1.59 -1.90 -7.09
N ASN A 149 -2.26 -0.92 -6.50
CA ASN A 149 -1.59 0.28 -6.04
C ASN A 149 -1.81 0.54 -4.56
N ALA A 150 -0.79 1.11 -3.90
CA ALA A 150 -0.88 1.58 -2.52
C ALA A 150 -0.25 2.95 -2.35
N ILE A 151 -0.92 3.79 -1.56
CA ILE A 151 -0.44 5.11 -1.15
C ILE A 151 -0.50 5.16 0.39
N GLY A 152 0.68 5.27 1.01
CA GLY A 152 0.85 5.50 2.45
C GLY A 152 0.62 6.96 2.84
N GLY A 153 0.83 7.25 4.11
CA GLY A 153 0.50 8.55 4.71
C GLY A 153 1.70 9.42 5.07
N ASN A 154 1.64 9.96 6.29
CA ASN A 154 2.74 10.78 6.81
C ASN A 154 3.57 10.05 7.90
N GLY A 155 3.22 8.83 8.24
CA GLY A 155 3.93 7.98 9.19
C GLY A 155 5.10 7.23 8.55
N ASP A 156 5.85 6.46 9.35
CA ASP A 156 6.81 5.49 8.84
C ASP A 156 6.06 4.23 8.45
N ASP A 157 5.74 4.09 7.16
CA ASP A 157 4.83 3.08 6.65
C ASP A 157 5.57 1.84 6.13
N LYS A 158 4.86 0.72 6.09
CA LYS A 158 5.29 -0.52 5.44
C LYS A 158 4.30 -0.88 4.35
N LEU A 159 4.77 -0.93 3.10
CA LEU A 159 3.95 -1.26 1.94
C LEU A 159 4.44 -2.56 1.32
N TYR A 160 3.54 -3.53 1.20
CA TYR A 160 3.79 -4.81 0.57
C TYR A 160 2.93 -4.94 -0.68
N GLY A 161 3.56 -5.00 -1.85
CA GLY A 161 2.92 -5.35 -3.10
C GLY A 161 2.52 -6.83 -3.17
N ASN A 162 2.11 -7.26 -4.33
CA ASN A 162 1.67 -8.64 -4.60
C ASN A 162 2.38 -9.21 -5.84
N GLU A 163 1.76 -10.15 -6.57
CA GLU A 163 2.33 -10.72 -7.79
C GLU A 163 2.04 -9.90 -9.06
N ALA A 164 1.18 -8.87 -8.97
CA ALA A 164 0.90 -7.95 -10.07
C ALA A 164 1.96 -6.86 -10.21
N ASP A 165 1.90 -6.08 -11.27
CA ASP A 165 2.67 -4.84 -11.43
C ASP A 165 2.09 -3.78 -10.49
N ASN A 166 2.85 -3.38 -9.46
CA ASN A 166 2.35 -2.47 -8.43
C ASN A 166 2.93 -1.06 -8.59
N ILE A 167 2.14 -0.04 -8.23
CA ILE A 167 2.64 1.31 -7.97
C ILE A 167 2.56 1.56 -6.47
N LEU A 168 3.71 1.73 -5.82
CA LEU A 168 3.82 1.97 -4.39
C LEU A 168 4.33 3.37 -4.13
N THR A 169 3.59 4.14 -3.34
CA THR A 169 3.96 5.48 -2.87
C THR A 169 3.97 5.46 -1.35
N GLY A 170 5.14 5.60 -0.73
CA GLY A 170 5.26 5.59 0.75
C GLY A 170 4.56 6.78 1.39
N GLY A 171 4.75 7.96 0.82
CA GLY A 171 4.32 9.22 1.36
C GLY A 171 5.44 9.91 2.12
N ALA A 172 5.11 10.65 3.18
CA ALA A 172 6.11 11.27 4.02
C ALA A 172 6.46 10.34 5.18
N GLY A 173 7.74 10.19 5.46
CA GLY A 173 8.18 9.30 6.53
C GLY A 173 9.55 8.71 6.26
N ALA A 174 9.82 7.57 6.87
CA ALA A 174 10.90 6.69 6.51
C ALA A 174 10.27 5.34 6.18
N ASP A 175 9.86 5.20 4.94
CA ASP A 175 8.99 4.11 4.52
C ASP A 175 9.79 2.87 4.12
N GLN A 176 9.18 1.73 4.27
CA GLN A 176 9.73 0.45 3.88
C GLN A 176 8.82 -0.18 2.82
N LEU A 177 9.35 -0.39 1.61
CA LEU A 177 8.57 -0.83 0.47
C LEU A 177 9.11 -2.16 -0.08
N TRP A 178 8.20 -3.09 -0.32
CA TRP A 178 8.46 -4.38 -0.97
C TRP A 178 7.56 -4.50 -2.20
N GLY A 179 8.16 -4.60 -3.38
CA GLY A 179 7.43 -4.78 -4.64
C GLY A 179 6.85 -6.18 -4.82
N ASN A 180 7.52 -7.20 -4.25
CA ASN A 180 7.22 -8.63 -4.40
C ASN A 180 7.28 -9.10 -5.86
N GLY A 181 6.16 -9.51 -6.47
CA GLY A 181 6.09 -9.96 -7.87
C GLY A 181 6.04 -8.80 -8.86
N GLY A 182 5.78 -9.09 -10.13
CA GLY A 182 5.54 -8.09 -11.17
C GLY A 182 6.71 -7.18 -11.55
N ASN A 183 6.39 -6.09 -12.24
CA ASN A 183 7.27 -4.97 -12.59
C ASN A 183 6.80 -3.73 -11.83
N ASN A 184 7.46 -3.39 -10.75
CA ASN A 184 6.96 -2.42 -9.81
C ASN A 184 7.47 -1.01 -10.08
N ILE A 185 6.65 -0.03 -9.71
CA ILE A 185 6.98 1.39 -9.75
C ILE A 185 6.93 1.93 -8.32
N PHE A 186 8.08 2.41 -7.85
CA PHE A 186 8.21 3.13 -6.58
C PHE A 186 8.13 4.63 -6.90
N ARG A 187 7.00 5.24 -6.55
CA ARG A 187 6.67 6.62 -6.95
C ARG A 187 6.93 7.60 -5.82
N TYR A 188 7.52 8.72 -6.19
CA TYR A 188 7.76 9.88 -5.33
C TYR A 188 7.12 11.13 -5.93
N ASN A 189 6.30 11.81 -5.15
CA ASN A 189 5.56 13.00 -5.59
C ASN A 189 6.22 14.28 -5.11
N ARG A 190 7.09 14.22 -4.09
CA ARG A 190 7.80 15.35 -3.49
C ARG A 190 9.17 14.94 -3.00
N THR A 191 10.13 15.85 -3.04
CA THR A 191 11.48 15.64 -2.50
C THR A 191 11.46 15.33 -1.00
N SER A 192 10.49 15.89 -0.27
CA SER A 192 10.32 15.70 1.17
C SER A 192 9.82 14.30 1.58
N GLU A 193 9.46 13.43 0.64
CA GLU A 193 8.98 12.08 0.95
C GLU A 193 10.12 11.15 1.38
N SER A 194 11.37 11.40 0.96
CA SER A 194 12.52 10.58 1.37
C SER A 194 13.76 11.45 1.60
N ILE A 195 13.86 12.05 2.77
CA ILE A 195 14.93 12.98 3.11
C ILE A 195 16.18 12.28 3.66
N SER A 196 17.33 12.98 3.66
CA SER A 196 18.63 12.43 4.06
C SER A 196 18.69 11.87 5.48
N THR A 197 17.88 12.41 6.40
CA THR A 197 17.80 11.97 7.80
C THR A 197 16.81 10.83 8.03
N ARG A 198 15.88 10.63 7.10
CA ARG A 198 14.80 9.63 7.15
C ARG A 198 14.54 9.09 5.73
N PRO A 199 15.50 8.36 5.13
CA PRO A 199 15.34 7.85 3.78
C PRO A 199 14.43 6.64 3.76
N ASP A 200 13.67 6.52 2.69
CA ASP A 200 12.92 5.30 2.39
C ASP A 200 13.85 4.15 2.04
N THR A 201 13.33 2.94 2.23
CA THR A 201 14.05 1.71 1.92
C THR A 201 13.24 0.82 0.99
N LEU A 202 13.77 0.57 -0.19
CA LEU A 202 13.27 -0.42 -1.13
C LEU A 202 13.96 -1.75 -0.84
N HIS A 203 13.20 -2.74 -0.38
CA HIS A 203 13.77 -3.97 0.17
C HIS A 203 14.11 -5.03 -0.87
N ASP A 204 13.35 -5.09 -1.95
CA ASP A 204 13.45 -6.16 -2.95
C ASP A 204 13.49 -5.62 -4.39
N PHE A 205 14.01 -4.40 -4.56
CA PHE A 205 14.10 -3.74 -5.86
C PHE A 205 14.88 -4.58 -6.88
N LYS A 206 14.27 -4.83 -8.03
CA LYS A 206 14.83 -5.62 -9.14
C LYS A 206 15.20 -4.71 -10.29
N SER A 207 16.49 -4.45 -10.47
CA SER A 207 17.00 -3.48 -11.46
C SER A 207 16.66 -3.83 -12.92
N ASP A 208 16.29 -5.07 -13.21
CA ASP A 208 15.87 -5.54 -14.54
C ASP A 208 14.38 -5.33 -14.82
N LYS A 209 13.58 -5.03 -13.82
CA LYS A 209 12.12 -4.93 -13.90
C LYS A 209 11.57 -3.64 -13.32
N ASP A 210 11.99 -3.31 -12.09
CA ASP A 210 11.39 -2.25 -11.32
C ASP A 210 11.89 -0.86 -11.75
N LYS A 211 11.08 0.16 -11.46
CA LYS A 211 11.35 1.57 -11.76
C LYS A 211 11.15 2.43 -10.52
N ILE A 212 11.90 3.53 -10.50
CA ILE A 212 11.70 4.64 -9.57
C ILE A 212 11.09 5.78 -10.36
N ASP A 213 9.89 6.20 -10.00
CA ASP A 213 9.17 7.27 -10.68
C ASP A 213 9.39 8.61 -9.95
N LEU A 214 10.20 9.45 -10.58
CA LEU A 214 10.48 10.82 -10.15
C LEU A 214 9.75 11.86 -11.01
N SER A 215 8.95 11.42 -11.99
CA SER A 215 8.29 12.32 -12.93
C SER A 215 7.40 13.40 -12.29
N PRO A 216 6.75 13.15 -11.12
CA PRO A 216 5.98 14.20 -10.46
C PRO A 216 6.85 15.33 -9.87
N ILE A 217 8.13 15.06 -9.57
CA ILE A 217 9.07 16.02 -8.98
C ILE A 217 9.82 16.79 -10.08
N LEU A 218 10.08 16.15 -11.22
CA LEU A 218 10.96 16.63 -12.31
C LEU A 218 10.31 17.73 -13.19
N PHE A 219 9.39 18.50 -12.64
CA PHE A 219 8.67 19.51 -13.42
C PHE A 219 9.64 20.58 -13.93
N GLY A 220 9.91 20.58 -15.25
CA GLY A 220 10.82 21.55 -15.91
C GLY A 220 12.28 21.15 -15.97
N SER A 221 12.66 19.98 -15.46
CA SER A 221 14.00 19.42 -15.60
C SER A 221 14.27 18.96 -17.04
N SER A 222 15.51 19.11 -17.49
CA SER A 222 15.99 18.59 -18.79
C SER A 222 16.24 17.07 -18.80
N GLY A 223 15.93 16.36 -17.72
CA GLY A 223 16.12 14.92 -17.55
C GLY A 223 16.97 14.57 -16.33
N ILE A 224 17.48 13.34 -16.29
CA ILE A 224 18.36 12.86 -15.21
C ILE A 224 19.73 12.47 -15.75
N ALA A 225 20.75 12.62 -14.92
CA ALA A 225 22.12 12.11 -15.15
C ALA A 225 22.61 11.29 -13.96
N LEU A 226 23.23 10.15 -14.23
CA LEU A 226 23.97 9.42 -13.21
C LEU A 226 25.40 9.92 -13.19
N VAL A 227 25.86 10.41 -12.04
CA VAL A 227 27.14 11.10 -11.87
C VAL A 227 27.93 10.57 -10.67
N ASP A 228 29.26 10.78 -10.69
CA ASP A 228 30.12 10.45 -9.54
C ASP A 228 30.15 11.55 -8.47
N ARG A 229 29.80 12.76 -8.85
CA ARG A 229 29.70 13.96 -7.98
C ARG A 229 28.72 14.95 -8.57
N PHE A 230 28.01 15.67 -7.73
CA PHE A 230 27.12 16.75 -8.15
C PHE A 230 27.87 17.89 -8.82
N SER A 231 27.20 18.51 -9.79
CA SER A 231 27.69 19.65 -10.55
C SER A 231 26.58 20.69 -10.75
N SER A 232 26.90 21.88 -11.20
CA SER A 232 25.89 22.87 -11.58
C SER A 232 25.31 22.56 -12.95
N SER A 233 24.44 21.56 -13.01
CA SER A 233 23.80 21.06 -14.23
C SER A 233 22.32 21.43 -14.26
N ASP A 234 21.74 21.62 -15.46
CA ASP A 234 20.28 21.80 -15.62
C ASP A 234 19.51 20.46 -15.53
N GLN A 235 20.22 19.34 -15.33
CA GLN A 235 19.63 18.02 -15.15
C GLN A 235 19.58 17.67 -13.67
N THR A 236 18.59 16.88 -13.27
CA THR A 236 18.62 16.21 -11.98
C THR A 236 19.75 15.21 -11.94
N GLU A 237 20.63 15.34 -10.96
CA GLU A 237 21.80 14.49 -10.82
C GLU A 237 21.60 13.42 -9.75
N ILE A 238 22.01 12.20 -10.03
CA ILE A 238 21.89 11.06 -9.13
C ILE A 238 23.26 10.41 -8.92
N ILE A 239 23.71 10.36 -7.67
CA ILE A 239 24.89 9.61 -7.26
C ILE A 239 24.43 8.27 -6.69
N GLN A 240 24.97 7.15 -7.21
CA GLN A 240 24.80 5.83 -6.65
C GLN A 240 26.01 5.47 -5.79
N LYS A 241 25.77 5.08 -4.54
CA LYS A 241 26.86 4.68 -3.64
C LYS A 241 26.48 3.42 -2.86
N TYR A 242 27.19 2.34 -3.14
CA TYR A 242 27.05 1.11 -2.38
C TYR A 242 27.85 1.14 -1.08
N HIS A 243 27.21 0.78 0.02
CA HIS A 243 27.82 0.68 1.34
C HIS A 243 27.93 -0.79 1.75
N GLU A 244 29.13 -1.37 1.59
CA GLU A 244 29.38 -2.81 1.73
C GLU A 244 28.97 -3.38 3.11
N LEU A 245 29.29 -2.68 4.21
CA LEU A 245 28.98 -3.18 5.56
C LEU A 245 27.49 -3.21 5.90
N ARG A 246 26.69 -2.40 5.22
CA ARG A 246 25.22 -2.34 5.43
C ARG A 246 24.47 -3.12 4.37
N ASP A 247 25.15 -3.51 3.30
CA ASP A 247 24.56 -4.09 2.08
C ASP A 247 23.41 -3.22 1.52
N ILE A 248 23.70 -1.92 1.37
CA ILE A 248 22.72 -0.92 0.90
C ILE A 248 23.34 -0.10 -0.23
N THR A 249 22.61 0.09 -1.32
CA THR A 249 22.90 1.10 -2.33
C THR A 249 22.06 2.35 -2.03
N TYR A 250 22.74 3.46 -1.81
CA TYR A 250 22.11 4.77 -1.65
C TYR A 250 22.04 5.48 -2.99
N LEU A 251 20.87 6.02 -3.30
CA LEU A 251 20.67 6.98 -4.38
C LEU A 251 20.55 8.36 -3.75
N MET A 252 21.54 9.20 -3.95
CA MET A 252 21.55 10.60 -3.52
C MET A 252 21.16 11.45 -4.72
N ILE A 253 20.13 12.25 -4.58
CA ILE A 253 19.49 12.97 -5.70
C ILE A 253 19.54 14.47 -5.39
N ASP A 254 20.00 15.24 -6.38
CA ASP A 254 20.01 16.70 -6.42
C ASP A 254 19.07 17.17 -7.54
N PHE A 255 18.05 17.95 -7.19
CA PHE A 255 17.05 18.48 -8.11
C PHE A 255 17.28 19.96 -8.47
N ASP A 256 18.03 20.71 -7.67
CA ASP A 256 18.06 22.19 -7.71
C ASP A 256 19.41 22.80 -8.07
N ASN A 257 20.39 21.98 -8.47
CA ASN A 257 21.77 22.41 -8.80
C ASN A 257 22.59 22.94 -7.59
N ASN A 258 22.17 22.63 -6.38
CA ASN A 258 22.93 22.95 -5.18
C ASN A 258 23.97 21.86 -4.88
N VAL A 259 25.14 21.97 -5.45
CA VAL A 259 26.23 20.98 -5.37
C VAL A 259 26.69 20.59 -3.96
N HIS A 260 26.16 21.24 -2.92
CA HIS A 260 26.54 21.03 -1.52
C HIS A 260 25.50 20.26 -0.72
N GLU A 261 24.31 20.07 -1.23
CA GLU A 261 23.19 19.42 -0.52
C GLU A 261 22.59 18.29 -1.37
N THR A 262 22.07 17.30 -0.72
CA THR A 262 21.29 16.21 -1.31
C THR A 262 19.83 16.44 -0.94
N ASP A 263 18.98 16.65 -1.92
CA ASP A 263 17.57 16.92 -1.70
C ASP A 263 16.81 15.68 -1.24
N MET A 264 17.18 14.54 -1.80
CA MET A 264 16.50 13.26 -1.57
C MET A 264 17.47 12.10 -1.51
N ILE A 265 17.20 11.13 -0.63
CA ILE A 265 17.97 9.88 -0.56
C ILE A 265 16.99 8.71 -0.58
N ILE A 266 17.21 7.75 -1.47
CA ILE A 266 16.50 6.47 -1.51
C ILE A 266 17.50 5.36 -1.22
N SER A 267 17.14 4.43 -0.32
CA SER A 267 17.96 3.27 0.05
C SER A 267 17.43 2.02 -0.65
N LEU A 268 18.30 1.28 -1.31
CA LEU A 268 17.98 -0.02 -1.91
C LEU A 268 18.77 -1.10 -1.18
N ILE A 269 18.11 -2.10 -0.64
CA ILE A 269 18.78 -3.24 -0.02
C ILE A 269 19.52 -4.03 -1.09
N GLY A 270 20.80 -4.29 -0.83
CA GLY A 270 21.69 -5.00 -1.76
C GLY A 270 22.57 -4.08 -2.62
N LYS A 271 23.39 -4.72 -3.44
CA LYS A 271 24.28 -4.05 -4.40
C LYS A 271 23.56 -3.88 -5.74
N HIS A 272 23.25 -2.64 -6.08
CA HIS A 272 22.61 -2.28 -7.34
C HIS A 272 23.52 -1.41 -8.20
N GLN A 273 23.38 -1.56 -9.52
CA GLN A 273 23.98 -0.69 -10.51
C GLN A 273 22.88 -0.27 -11.48
N LEU A 274 22.25 0.87 -11.17
CA LEU A 274 21.14 1.40 -11.95
C LEU A 274 21.67 2.16 -13.18
N THR A 275 20.80 2.29 -14.16
CA THR A 275 20.95 3.13 -15.34
C THR A 275 19.79 4.13 -15.39
N THR A 276 19.83 5.10 -16.29
CA THR A 276 18.73 6.05 -16.50
C THR A 276 17.41 5.34 -16.84
N ASN A 277 17.47 4.13 -17.40
CA ASN A 277 16.28 3.32 -17.70
C ASN A 277 15.52 2.84 -16.44
N ASN A 278 16.14 2.87 -15.27
CA ASN A 278 15.48 2.53 -14.02
C ASN A 278 14.63 3.65 -13.45
N PHE A 279 14.63 4.82 -14.09
CA PHE A 279 13.89 5.99 -13.64
C PHE A 279 12.82 6.40 -14.66
N ILE A 280 11.67 6.79 -14.16
CA ILE A 280 10.62 7.44 -14.95
C ILE A 280 10.78 8.94 -14.72
N VAL A 281 10.98 9.70 -15.80
CA VAL A 281 11.32 11.13 -15.76
C VAL A 281 10.30 12.03 -16.44
N SER A 282 9.34 11.45 -17.14
CA SER A 282 8.20 12.16 -17.71
C SER A 282 6.93 11.38 -17.42
N PRO A 283 5.79 12.07 -17.23
CA PRO A 283 4.53 11.38 -16.99
C PRO A 283 4.28 10.35 -18.08
N GLN A 284 4.09 9.09 -17.71
CA GLN A 284 3.62 8.08 -18.64
C GLN A 284 2.16 8.45 -18.98
N LEU A 285 1.90 8.73 -20.24
CA LEU A 285 0.51 8.85 -20.72
C LEU A 285 -0.11 7.46 -20.56
N THR A 286 -0.94 7.29 -19.54
CA THR A 286 -1.81 6.11 -19.44
C THR A 286 -2.76 6.13 -20.62
N ALA A 287 -2.66 5.10 -21.45
CA ALA A 287 -3.51 4.91 -22.62
C ALA A 287 -4.93 4.51 -22.22
#